data_f582474dc5de3f3c4c097d55f72d7a45
#
_entry.id   f582474dc5de3f3c4c097d55f72d7a45
#
_cell.length_a   1.000
_cell.length_b   1.000
_cell.length_c   1.000
_cell.angle_alpha   90.00
_cell.angle_beta   90.00
_cell.angle_gamma   90.00
#
_symmetry.space_group_name_H-M   'P 1'
#
loop_
_entity.id
_entity.type
_entity.pdbx_description
1 polymer ?
#
loop_
_entity_poly.entity_id
_entity_poly.type
_entity_poly.pdbx_seq_one_letter_code
_entity_poly.pdbx_strand_id
1 'polypeptide(L)'
;MSAPSLATAPPALRAPGAETGGQLVDRYGRRARDLRLSITDKCNLRCTYCMPAQGLEWLKNEQLLSLEELVRLARIGVERLGIERIRITGGEPLLRRDLEQLVEALAQLRTHVGVKPDLALTTNGLGLDRRAAQLRSAGLDRVNVSLDSVDASVYATTTRRDRFADALRGIQAAAMAGLNPIKVNAVAMADTIEQVAPSLLDKSLREGWQLRFIEHMPLGAQAWSRQAIVSAQRILDIFAANGFELTELGRPDRRPAQLWQVAATATRPGGTVGIIASITRPFCDDCDRTRLTAAAIAELGIQVGTSLFAVIKATAITLEAR
;
A
#
# COMPACT_ATOMS: atom_id res chain seq x y z
N MET A 1 -19.53 -22.71 -35.71
CA MET A 1 -18.64 -21.96 -34.83
C MET A 1 -19.52 -21.10 -33.92
N SER A 2 -19.87 -21.61 -32.76
CA SER A 2 -20.82 -20.97 -31.82
C SER A 2 -20.04 -20.01 -30.92
N ALA A 3 -20.52 -18.76 -30.82
CA ALA A 3 -19.98 -17.74 -29.94
C ALA A 3 -20.22 -18.13 -28.47
N PRO A 4 -19.30 -17.81 -27.54
CA PRO A 4 -19.53 -18.05 -26.13
C PRO A 4 -20.59 -17.09 -25.58
N SER A 5 -21.53 -17.67 -24.86
CA SER A 5 -22.61 -16.98 -24.14
C SER A 5 -22.04 -15.99 -23.15
N LEU A 6 -22.46 -14.73 -23.26
CA LEU A 6 -22.13 -13.66 -22.36
C LEU A 6 -22.92 -13.75 -21.06
N ALA A 7 -22.17 -13.75 -19.98
CA ALA A 7 -22.43 -13.21 -18.66
C ALA A 7 -23.90 -13.06 -18.22
N THR A 8 -24.25 -13.82 -17.20
CA THR A 8 -25.36 -13.58 -16.28
C THR A 8 -25.34 -12.13 -15.76
N ALA A 9 -26.49 -11.47 -15.84
CA ALA A 9 -26.71 -10.14 -15.31
C ALA A 9 -26.23 -10.03 -13.85
N PRO A 10 -25.62 -8.90 -13.45
CA PRO A 10 -25.20 -8.70 -12.08
C PRO A 10 -26.41 -8.74 -11.14
N PRO A 11 -26.27 -9.31 -9.93
CA PRO A 11 -27.35 -9.37 -8.96
C PRO A 11 -27.81 -7.94 -8.63
N ALA A 12 -29.12 -7.76 -8.51
CA ALA A 12 -29.77 -6.50 -8.23
C ALA A 12 -29.10 -5.79 -7.04
N LEU A 13 -28.86 -4.49 -7.21
CA LEU A 13 -28.36 -3.59 -6.17
C LEU A 13 -29.26 -3.71 -4.92
N ARG A 14 -28.77 -4.36 -3.88
CA ARG A 14 -29.37 -4.20 -2.56
C ARG A 14 -29.16 -2.74 -2.14
N ALA A 15 -30.26 -2.05 -1.91
CA ALA A 15 -30.22 -0.77 -1.22
C ALA A 15 -29.41 -0.93 0.08
N PRO A 16 -28.63 0.07 0.51
CA PRO A 16 -27.94 0.00 1.79
C PRO A 16 -28.97 -0.15 2.89
N GLY A 17 -29.27 -1.40 3.25
CA GLY A 17 -30.26 -1.78 4.23
C GLY A 17 -29.77 -1.49 5.63
N ALA A 18 -30.66 -1.06 6.45
CA ALA A 18 -30.54 -0.53 7.80
C ALA A 18 -30.05 -1.52 8.87
N GLU A 19 -29.40 -2.65 8.56
CA GLU A 19 -29.07 -3.67 9.56
C GLU A 19 -27.65 -4.23 9.51
N THR A 20 -26.68 -3.47 9.00
CA THR A 20 -25.26 -3.95 9.02
C THR A 20 -24.52 -3.62 10.31
N GLY A 21 -25.20 -3.23 11.38
CA GLY A 21 -24.58 -3.03 12.70
C GLY A 21 -23.35 -2.12 12.71
N GLY A 22 -23.36 -1.03 11.89
CA GLY A 22 -22.24 -0.10 11.85
C GLY A 22 -21.02 -0.59 11.06
N GLN A 23 -21.14 -1.56 10.17
CA GLN A 23 -20.02 -2.04 9.35
C GLN A 23 -20.08 -1.50 7.93
N LEU A 24 -18.91 -1.14 7.38
CA LEU A 24 -18.78 -0.73 6.00
C LEU A 24 -18.76 -1.96 5.09
N VAL A 25 -19.91 -2.25 4.45
CA VAL A 25 -20.09 -3.40 3.56
C VAL A 25 -20.34 -2.88 2.15
N ASP A 26 -19.64 -3.44 1.17
CA ASP A 26 -19.89 -3.08 -0.23
C ASP A 26 -21.00 -3.91 -0.85
N ARG A 27 -21.37 -3.59 -2.11
CA ARG A 27 -22.41 -4.30 -2.86
C ARG A 27 -22.17 -5.80 -3.05
N TYR A 28 -20.94 -6.29 -2.85
CA TYR A 28 -20.56 -7.70 -2.94
C TYR A 28 -20.52 -8.39 -1.57
N GLY A 29 -20.97 -7.74 -0.51
CA GLY A 29 -20.96 -8.27 0.85
C GLY A 29 -19.58 -8.28 1.52
N ARG A 30 -18.58 -7.59 0.94
CA ARG A 30 -17.23 -7.53 1.50
C ARG A 30 -17.16 -6.45 2.57
N ARG A 31 -16.62 -6.80 3.74
CA ARG A 31 -16.48 -5.87 4.87
C ARG A 31 -15.13 -5.17 4.79
N ALA A 32 -15.12 -3.84 4.81
CA ALA A 32 -13.90 -3.06 4.87
C ALA A 32 -13.38 -3.01 6.32
N ARG A 33 -12.12 -3.44 6.52
CA ARG A 33 -11.41 -3.40 7.81
C ARG A 33 -10.09 -2.66 7.73
N ASP A 34 -9.55 -2.44 6.54
CA ASP A 34 -8.24 -1.82 6.28
C ASP A 34 -8.45 -0.50 5.52
N LEU A 35 -8.28 0.63 6.22
CA LEU A 35 -8.40 1.97 5.64
C LEU A 35 -7.02 2.43 5.14
N ARG A 36 -6.91 2.70 3.85
CA ARG A 36 -5.80 3.48 3.29
C ARG A 36 -6.13 4.96 3.34
N LEU A 37 -5.40 5.70 4.15
CA LEU A 37 -5.56 7.12 4.36
C LEU A 37 -4.47 7.88 3.61
N SER A 38 -4.78 8.46 2.45
CA SER A 38 -3.87 9.33 1.72
C SER A 38 -3.92 10.74 2.30
N ILE A 39 -2.79 11.24 2.78
CA ILE A 39 -2.71 12.49 3.52
C ILE A 39 -2.08 13.65 2.72
N THR A 40 -1.50 13.35 1.58
CA THR A 40 -0.93 14.29 0.63
C THR A 40 -0.79 13.65 -0.74
N ASP A 41 -0.77 14.45 -1.79
CA ASP A 41 -0.43 14.03 -3.16
C ASP A 41 1.05 14.28 -3.47
N LYS A 42 1.73 15.16 -2.72
CA LYS A 42 3.13 15.54 -2.93
C LYS A 42 4.08 14.37 -2.72
N CYS A 43 5.06 14.22 -3.61
CA CYS A 43 6.12 13.22 -3.50
C CYS A 43 7.47 13.82 -3.88
N ASN A 44 8.54 13.39 -3.22
CA ASN A 44 9.92 13.82 -3.47
C ASN A 44 10.70 12.88 -4.41
N LEU A 45 10.10 11.77 -4.84
CA LEU A 45 10.60 10.89 -5.91
C LEU A 45 9.80 11.08 -7.20
N ARG A 46 10.33 10.52 -8.30
CA ARG A 46 9.73 10.57 -9.65
C ARG A 46 9.78 9.19 -10.29
N CYS A 47 9.30 8.17 -9.56
CA CYS A 47 9.39 6.78 -10.00
C CYS A 47 8.79 6.59 -11.40
N THR A 48 9.52 5.86 -12.25
CA THR A 48 9.21 5.68 -13.68
C THR A 48 7.83 5.10 -13.93
N TYR A 49 7.37 4.25 -13.02
CA TYR A 49 6.06 3.60 -13.10
C TYR A 49 4.92 4.41 -12.46
N CYS A 50 5.21 5.50 -11.76
CA CYS A 50 4.23 6.24 -10.95
C CYS A 50 3.85 7.58 -11.57
N MET A 51 4.84 8.36 -12.01
CA MET A 51 4.59 9.71 -12.50
C MET A 51 5.62 10.17 -13.55
N PRO A 52 5.30 11.19 -14.36
CA PRO A 52 6.22 11.81 -15.31
C PRO A 52 7.47 12.39 -14.62
N ALA A 53 8.57 12.54 -15.38
CA ALA A 53 9.83 13.07 -14.85
C ALA A 53 9.72 14.49 -14.31
N GLN A 54 8.88 15.32 -14.93
CA GLN A 54 8.57 16.69 -14.49
C GLN A 54 7.68 16.74 -13.25
N GLY A 55 7.08 15.60 -12.85
CA GLY A 55 6.11 15.52 -11.75
C GLY A 55 4.69 15.76 -12.21
N LEU A 56 3.80 15.94 -11.24
CA LEU A 56 2.39 16.25 -11.42
C LEU A 56 2.11 17.65 -10.87
N GLU A 57 1.03 18.26 -11.30
CA GLU A 57 0.48 19.43 -10.63
C GLU A 57 -0.10 18.98 -9.27
N TRP A 58 0.44 19.56 -8.19
CA TRP A 58 0.03 19.20 -6.84
C TRP A 58 -1.20 19.99 -6.40
N LEU A 59 -2.04 19.36 -5.62
CA LEU A 59 -3.15 20.04 -4.97
C LEU A 59 -2.67 21.20 -4.12
N LYS A 60 -3.43 22.30 -4.13
CA LYS A 60 -3.22 23.40 -3.20
C LYS A 60 -3.49 22.94 -1.77
N ASN A 61 -2.86 23.56 -0.79
CA ASN A 61 -3.02 23.16 0.61
C ASN A 61 -4.47 23.24 1.08
N GLU A 62 -5.26 24.17 0.55
CA GLU A 62 -6.67 24.37 0.87
C GLU A 62 -7.58 23.25 0.32
N GLN A 63 -7.07 22.45 -0.63
CA GLN A 63 -7.75 21.29 -1.20
C GLN A 63 -7.41 19.99 -0.47
N LEU A 64 -6.40 20.01 0.41
CA LEU A 64 -6.02 18.88 1.23
C LEU A 64 -6.83 18.86 2.52
N LEU A 65 -7.18 17.66 2.98
CA LEU A 65 -7.80 17.48 4.29
C LEU A 65 -6.89 18.00 5.40
N SER A 66 -7.47 18.79 6.29
CA SER A 66 -6.80 19.24 7.53
C SER A 66 -6.51 18.06 8.46
N LEU A 67 -5.72 18.29 9.50
CA LEU A 67 -5.47 17.30 10.54
C LEU A 67 -6.79 16.85 11.20
N GLU A 68 -7.63 17.81 11.58
CA GLU A 68 -8.91 17.58 12.24
C GLU A 68 -9.88 16.77 11.37
N GLU A 69 -9.93 17.07 10.07
CA GLU A 69 -10.77 16.35 9.12
C GLU A 69 -10.30 14.90 8.94
N LEU A 70 -8.98 14.67 8.79
CA LEU A 70 -8.40 13.33 8.69
C LEU A 70 -8.70 12.51 9.95
N VAL A 71 -8.51 13.09 11.13
CA VAL A 71 -8.80 12.44 12.42
C VAL A 71 -10.29 12.14 12.55
N ARG A 72 -11.15 13.11 12.20
CA ARG A 72 -12.62 12.93 12.24
C ARG A 72 -13.07 11.77 11.34
N LEU A 73 -12.59 11.71 10.10
CA LEU A 73 -12.96 10.67 9.14
C LEU A 73 -12.44 9.30 9.59
N ALA A 74 -11.19 9.24 10.05
CA ALA A 74 -10.61 8.02 10.60
C ALA A 74 -11.37 7.53 11.83
N ARG A 75 -11.76 8.44 12.74
CA ARG A 75 -12.56 8.12 13.95
C ARG A 75 -13.89 7.47 13.55
N ILE A 76 -14.61 8.05 12.61
CA ILE A 76 -15.87 7.46 12.14
C ILE A 76 -15.63 6.06 11.56
N GLY A 77 -14.58 5.90 10.75
CA GLY A 77 -14.19 4.60 10.22
C GLY A 77 -13.94 3.56 11.30
N VAL A 78 -13.16 3.92 12.31
CA VAL A 78 -12.73 3.00 13.39
C VAL A 78 -13.85 2.71 14.38
N GLU A 79 -14.49 3.76 14.92
CA GLU A 79 -15.42 3.63 16.01
C GLU A 79 -16.83 3.21 15.57
N ARG A 80 -17.21 3.53 14.30
CA ARG A 80 -18.58 3.31 13.82
C ARG A 80 -18.69 2.36 12.62
N LEU A 81 -17.63 2.23 11.79
CA LEU A 81 -17.71 1.49 10.52
C LEU A 81 -16.87 0.22 10.49
N GLY A 82 -16.26 -0.16 11.62
CA GLY A 82 -15.55 -1.43 11.76
C GLY A 82 -14.15 -1.48 11.15
N ILE A 83 -13.52 -0.32 10.92
CA ILE A 83 -12.11 -0.27 10.51
C ILE A 83 -11.23 -0.67 11.69
N GLU A 84 -10.34 -1.62 11.46
CA GLU A 84 -9.41 -2.19 12.44
C GLU A 84 -7.96 -1.78 12.16
N ARG A 85 -7.65 -1.40 10.93
CA ARG A 85 -6.30 -1.07 10.46
C ARG A 85 -6.30 0.22 9.67
N ILE A 86 -5.32 1.09 9.93
CA ILE A 86 -5.11 2.33 9.17
C ILE A 86 -3.72 2.29 8.54
N ARG A 87 -3.67 2.52 7.23
CA ARG A 87 -2.45 2.63 6.46
C ARG A 87 -2.29 4.04 5.95
N ILE A 88 -1.48 4.81 6.66
CA ILE A 88 -1.15 6.17 6.26
C ILE A 88 -0.26 6.09 5.01
N THR A 89 -0.66 6.83 3.99
CA THR A 89 0.00 6.86 2.68
C THR A 89 -0.24 8.24 2.02
N GLY A 90 0.03 8.35 0.73
CA GLY A 90 -0.18 9.58 -0.04
C GLY A 90 0.67 9.52 -1.29
N GLY A 91 1.23 10.66 -1.69
CA GLY A 91 2.48 10.71 -2.44
C GLY A 91 3.59 10.21 -1.51
N GLU A 92 4.20 11.12 -0.74
CA GLU A 92 5.13 10.76 0.33
C GLU A 92 4.66 11.39 1.66
N PRO A 93 4.13 10.58 2.59
CA PRO A 93 3.55 11.10 3.83
C PRO A 93 4.55 11.79 4.76
N LEU A 94 5.86 11.47 4.67
CA LEU A 94 6.90 12.15 5.44
C LEU A 94 7.08 13.63 5.05
N LEU A 95 6.49 14.08 3.94
CA LEU A 95 6.48 15.51 3.58
C LEU A 95 5.43 16.30 4.36
N ARG A 96 4.46 15.66 4.98
CA ARG A 96 3.45 16.31 5.80
C ARG A 96 4.04 16.67 7.17
N ARG A 97 3.91 17.93 7.57
CA ARG A 97 4.56 18.47 8.78
C ARG A 97 3.93 17.96 10.07
N ASP A 98 2.63 17.80 10.10
CA ASP A 98 1.80 17.37 11.24
C ASP A 98 1.60 15.84 11.30
N LEU A 99 2.47 15.04 10.67
CA LEU A 99 2.33 13.59 10.59
C LEU A 99 2.38 12.93 11.97
N GLU A 100 3.28 13.33 12.86
CA GLU A 100 3.36 12.79 14.22
C GLU A 100 2.09 13.08 15.02
N GLN A 101 1.55 14.28 14.90
CA GLN A 101 0.29 14.68 15.55
C GLN A 101 -0.87 13.86 15.01
N LEU A 102 -0.90 13.60 13.71
CA LEU A 102 -1.89 12.71 13.10
C LEU A 102 -1.77 11.29 13.65
N VAL A 103 -0.56 10.73 13.69
CA VAL A 103 -0.33 9.37 14.23
C VAL A 103 -0.76 9.28 15.69
N GLU A 104 -0.41 10.26 16.52
CA GLU A 104 -0.80 10.33 17.90
C GLU A 104 -2.33 10.35 18.08
N ALA A 105 -3.02 11.21 17.33
CA ALA A 105 -4.47 11.28 17.36
C ALA A 105 -5.13 9.96 16.90
N LEU A 106 -4.60 9.32 15.87
CA LEU A 106 -5.09 8.02 15.39
C LEU A 106 -4.83 6.89 16.40
N ALA A 107 -3.73 6.94 17.14
CA ALA A 107 -3.39 5.96 18.17
C ALA A 107 -4.33 6.01 19.40
N GLN A 108 -5.02 7.13 19.62
CA GLN A 108 -6.03 7.28 20.68
C GLN A 108 -7.38 6.67 20.32
N LEU A 109 -7.64 6.37 19.05
CA LEU A 109 -8.89 5.76 18.59
C LEU A 109 -9.03 4.34 19.14
N ARG A 110 -10.28 3.92 19.34
CA ARG A 110 -10.61 2.56 19.78
C ARG A 110 -11.58 1.91 18.81
N THR A 111 -11.27 0.70 18.40
CA THR A 111 -12.16 -0.13 17.58
C THR A 111 -13.40 -0.53 18.40
N HIS A 112 -14.39 -1.09 17.74
CA HIS A 112 -15.61 -1.57 18.41
C HIS A 112 -15.36 -2.64 19.50
N VAL A 113 -14.17 -3.27 19.50
CA VAL A 113 -13.72 -4.20 20.56
C VAL A 113 -12.79 -3.54 21.59
N GLY A 114 -12.69 -2.21 21.57
CA GLY A 114 -11.94 -1.44 22.57
C GLY A 114 -10.43 -1.40 22.39
N VAL A 115 -9.87 -1.99 21.31
CA VAL A 115 -8.43 -1.99 21.04
C VAL A 115 -8.01 -0.85 20.11
N LYS A 116 -6.75 -0.43 20.20
CA LYS A 116 -6.14 0.53 19.28
C LYS A 116 -6.15 -0.05 17.85
N PRO A 117 -6.47 0.73 16.80
CA PRO A 117 -6.29 0.27 15.43
C PRO A 117 -4.80 0.03 15.12
N ASP A 118 -4.55 -0.95 14.25
CA ASP A 118 -3.20 -1.22 13.76
C ASP A 118 -2.75 -0.11 12.79
N LEU A 119 -1.73 0.66 13.17
CA LEU A 119 -1.23 1.82 12.44
C LEU A 119 0.03 1.49 11.64
N ALA A 120 -0.01 1.67 10.35
CA ALA A 120 1.16 1.50 9.49
C ALA A 120 1.37 2.70 8.57
N LEU A 121 2.62 3.07 8.35
CA LEU A 121 3.03 4.09 7.39
C LEU A 121 3.57 3.41 6.13
N THR A 122 3.17 3.88 4.94
CA THR A 122 3.81 3.52 3.67
C THR A 122 4.59 4.72 3.16
N THR A 123 5.89 4.56 2.97
CA THR A 123 6.83 5.65 2.66
C THR A 123 7.93 5.17 1.72
N ASN A 124 8.60 6.09 1.04
CA ASN A 124 9.84 5.82 0.32
C ASN A 124 11.10 5.86 1.22
N GLY A 125 10.94 6.15 2.51
CA GLY A 125 12.00 6.13 3.51
C GLY A 125 12.85 7.41 3.59
N LEU A 126 12.73 8.35 2.64
CA LEU A 126 13.55 9.57 2.64
C LEU A 126 13.15 10.51 3.77
N GLY A 127 14.04 10.70 4.73
CA GLY A 127 13.81 11.52 5.93
C GLY A 127 13.18 10.75 7.11
N LEU A 128 12.94 9.46 6.96
CA LEU A 128 12.47 8.60 8.04
C LEU A 128 13.50 8.49 9.17
N ASP A 129 14.79 8.57 8.85
CA ASP A 129 15.90 8.61 9.81
C ASP A 129 15.74 9.68 10.91
N ARG A 130 15.12 10.80 10.57
CA ARG A 130 14.89 11.91 11.52
C ARG A 130 13.57 11.83 12.26
N ARG A 131 12.63 11.00 11.80
CA ARG A 131 11.24 10.95 12.28
C ARG A 131 10.85 9.62 12.91
N ALA A 132 11.62 8.54 12.68
CA ALA A 132 11.23 7.18 13.09
C ALA A 132 10.95 7.05 14.59
N ALA A 133 11.83 7.60 15.45
CA ALA A 133 11.66 7.55 16.90
C ALA A 133 10.40 8.32 17.36
N GLN A 134 10.16 9.50 16.80
CA GLN A 134 9.00 10.33 17.12
C GLN A 134 7.71 9.67 16.66
N LEU A 135 7.68 9.09 15.44
CA LEU A 135 6.55 8.34 14.93
C LEU A 135 6.23 7.10 15.79
N ARG A 136 7.28 6.40 16.26
CA ARG A 136 7.09 5.29 17.19
C ARG A 136 6.50 5.75 18.52
N SER A 137 7.01 6.82 19.09
CA SER A 137 6.49 7.42 20.34
C SER A 137 5.05 7.91 20.18
N ALA A 138 4.68 8.45 19.01
CA ALA A 138 3.32 8.85 18.68
C ALA A 138 2.36 7.65 18.52
N GLY A 139 2.86 6.42 18.50
CA GLY A 139 2.04 5.21 18.46
C GLY A 139 1.96 4.50 17.10
N LEU A 140 2.84 4.82 16.14
CA LEU A 140 2.97 4.05 14.92
C LEU A 140 3.49 2.64 15.23
N ASP A 141 2.88 1.62 14.66
CA ASP A 141 3.26 0.23 14.93
C ASP A 141 4.38 -0.25 14.01
N ARG A 142 4.32 0.05 12.72
CA ARG A 142 5.28 -0.42 11.72
C ARG A 142 5.31 0.43 10.46
N VAL A 143 6.31 0.14 9.61
CA VAL A 143 6.46 0.79 8.30
C VAL A 143 6.45 -0.22 7.15
N ASN A 144 5.93 0.23 6.00
CA ASN A 144 6.14 -0.39 4.71
C ASN A 144 7.00 0.59 3.89
N VAL A 145 8.20 0.18 3.52
CA VAL A 145 9.10 1.04 2.74
C VAL A 145 9.10 0.59 1.29
N SER A 146 8.92 1.54 0.38
CA SER A 146 9.08 1.30 -1.06
C SER A 146 10.56 1.35 -1.41
N LEU A 147 11.12 0.21 -1.83
CA LEU A 147 12.50 0.07 -2.24
C LEU A 147 12.58 -0.92 -3.40
N ASP A 148 12.72 -0.39 -4.61
CA ASP A 148 12.64 -1.21 -5.84
C ASP A 148 13.94 -1.94 -6.18
N SER A 149 15.07 -1.56 -5.57
CA SER A 149 16.38 -2.20 -5.78
C SER A 149 17.32 -1.96 -4.60
N VAL A 150 18.29 -2.86 -4.45
CA VAL A 150 19.47 -2.69 -3.57
C VAL A 150 20.72 -2.26 -4.33
N ASP A 151 20.62 -2.14 -5.65
CA ASP A 151 21.63 -1.51 -6.49
C ASP A 151 21.32 -0.01 -6.60
N ALA A 152 22.28 0.85 -6.23
CA ALA A 152 22.10 2.29 -6.19
C ALA A 152 21.83 2.89 -7.58
N SER A 153 22.41 2.34 -8.63
CA SER A 153 22.23 2.81 -10.02
C SER A 153 20.84 2.49 -10.55
N VAL A 154 20.37 1.27 -10.29
CA VAL A 154 19.00 0.84 -10.63
C VAL A 154 17.98 1.66 -9.83
N TYR A 155 18.22 1.86 -8.53
CA TYR A 155 17.37 2.72 -7.70
C TYR A 155 17.29 4.15 -8.25
N ALA A 156 18.45 4.76 -8.57
CA ALA A 156 18.50 6.13 -9.08
C ALA A 156 17.77 6.25 -10.43
N THR A 157 17.91 5.28 -11.32
CA THR A 157 17.21 5.23 -12.61
C THR A 157 15.70 5.09 -12.41
N THR A 158 15.27 4.13 -11.57
CA THR A 158 13.86 3.85 -11.31
C THR A 158 13.15 5.03 -10.63
N THR A 159 13.78 5.63 -9.63
CA THR A 159 13.20 6.73 -8.86
C THR A 159 13.48 8.12 -9.44
N ARG A 160 14.37 8.19 -10.44
CA ARG A 160 14.92 9.43 -11.03
C ARG A 160 15.54 10.36 -9.97
N ARG A 161 16.10 9.77 -8.92
CA ARG A 161 16.79 10.46 -7.82
C ARG A 161 17.89 9.58 -7.23
N ASP A 162 19.08 10.11 -7.09
CA ASP A 162 20.20 9.45 -6.40
C ASP A 162 20.07 9.63 -4.88
N ARG A 163 19.18 8.86 -4.28
CA ARG A 163 18.84 8.92 -2.84
C ARG A 163 18.80 7.54 -2.18
N PHE A 164 19.45 6.54 -2.77
CA PHE A 164 19.46 5.16 -2.25
C PHE A 164 19.97 5.07 -0.81
N ALA A 165 21.11 5.72 -0.52
CA ALA A 165 21.69 5.73 0.82
C ALA A 165 20.74 6.34 1.88
N ASP A 166 19.97 7.36 1.49
CA ASP A 166 18.99 7.99 2.38
C ASP A 166 17.82 7.06 2.68
N ALA A 167 17.33 6.32 1.69
CA ALA A 167 16.28 5.32 1.89
C ALA A 167 16.75 4.20 2.84
N LEU A 168 17.97 3.69 2.68
CA LEU A 168 18.54 2.69 3.59
C LEU A 168 18.69 3.21 5.02
N ARG A 169 19.19 4.44 5.21
CA ARG A 169 19.26 5.07 6.55
C ARG A 169 17.87 5.15 7.18
N GLY A 170 16.85 5.49 6.40
CA GLY A 170 15.47 5.51 6.87
C GLY A 170 14.98 4.14 7.34
N ILE A 171 15.28 3.07 6.60
CA ILE A 171 14.93 1.69 6.98
C ILE A 171 15.64 1.29 8.28
N GLN A 172 16.93 1.56 8.39
CA GLN A 172 17.72 1.27 9.59
C GLN A 172 17.19 2.01 10.81
N ALA A 173 16.90 3.30 10.68
CA ALA A 173 16.32 4.09 11.77
C ALA A 173 14.94 3.58 12.20
N ALA A 174 14.11 3.13 11.26
CA ALA A 174 12.83 2.51 11.57
C ALA A 174 13.00 1.21 12.38
N ALA A 175 13.95 0.37 12.00
CA ALA A 175 14.27 -0.86 12.74
C ALA A 175 14.77 -0.55 14.17
N MET A 176 15.69 0.40 14.31
CA MET A 176 16.20 0.86 15.61
C MET A 176 15.11 1.46 16.51
N ALA A 177 14.15 2.15 15.91
CA ALA A 177 12.98 2.71 16.62
C ALA A 177 11.93 1.65 17.00
N GLY A 178 12.10 0.39 16.60
CA GLY A 178 11.14 -0.68 16.89
C GLY A 178 9.86 -0.64 16.04
N LEU A 179 9.89 -0.02 14.86
CA LEU A 179 8.78 -0.01 13.89
C LEU A 179 8.72 -1.33 13.10
N ASN A 180 8.55 -2.44 13.81
CA ASN A 180 8.62 -3.80 13.26
C ASN A 180 7.22 -4.43 13.05
N PRO A 181 7.10 -5.40 12.10
CA PRO A 181 8.12 -5.80 11.13
C PRO A 181 8.35 -4.74 10.03
N ILE A 182 9.61 -4.57 9.62
CA ILE A 182 9.93 -3.78 8.43
C ILE A 182 9.44 -4.53 7.20
N LYS A 183 8.58 -3.90 6.43
CA LYS A 183 8.10 -4.45 5.16
C LYS A 183 8.66 -3.65 4.01
N VAL A 184 9.34 -4.33 3.10
CA VAL A 184 9.88 -3.73 1.88
C VAL A 184 8.97 -4.11 0.71
N ASN A 185 8.49 -3.14 -0.04
CA ASN A 185 7.69 -3.34 -1.23
C ASN A 185 8.48 -2.89 -2.45
N ALA A 186 8.52 -3.73 -3.48
CA ALA A 186 9.15 -3.43 -4.77
C ALA A 186 8.15 -3.68 -5.91
N VAL A 187 8.11 -2.80 -6.90
CA VAL A 187 7.34 -3.01 -8.12
C VAL A 187 8.16 -3.88 -9.06
N ALA A 188 7.55 -4.96 -9.55
CA ALA A 188 8.19 -5.88 -10.49
C ALA A 188 8.20 -5.26 -11.90
N MET A 189 9.33 -4.67 -12.28
CA MET A 189 9.54 -4.04 -13.59
C MET A 189 10.25 -5.01 -14.54
N ALA A 190 9.72 -5.18 -15.75
CA ALA A 190 10.18 -6.19 -16.70
C ALA A 190 11.65 -6.01 -17.14
N ASP A 191 12.12 -4.78 -17.20
CA ASP A 191 13.48 -4.40 -17.59
C ASP A 191 14.55 -4.67 -16.52
N THR A 192 14.17 -4.81 -15.26
CA THR A 192 15.13 -4.91 -14.15
C THR A 192 14.91 -6.14 -13.26
N ILE A 193 13.79 -6.82 -13.36
CA ILE A 193 13.38 -7.86 -12.39
C ILE A 193 14.37 -9.02 -12.25
N GLU A 194 15.02 -9.43 -13.35
CA GLU A 194 15.99 -10.53 -13.36
C GLU A 194 17.19 -10.25 -12.45
N GLN A 195 17.64 -9.01 -12.42
CA GLN A 195 18.74 -8.56 -11.56
C GLN A 195 18.26 -8.23 -10.14
N VAL A 196 17.11 -7.56 -10.06
CA VAL A 196 16.61 -6.99 -8.80
C VAL A 196 16.04 -8.06 -7.88
N ALA A 197 15.27 -9.02 -8.41
CA ALA A 197 14.54 -9.94 -7.55
C ALA A 197 15.47 -10.78 -6.64
N PRO A 198 16.51 -11.45 -7.15
CA PRO A 198 17.38 -12.26 -6.30
C PRO A 198 18.21 -11.43 -5.33
N SER A 199 18.75 -10.29 -5.75
CA SER A 199 19.59 -9.42 -4.91
C SER A 199 18.79 -8.77 -3.77
N LEU A 200 17.57 -8.30 -4.08
CA LEU A 200 16.68 -7.70 -3.08
C LEU A 200 16.15 -8.75 -2.10
N LEU A 201 15.88 -9.98 -2.55
CA LEU A 201 15.48 -11.07 -1.66
C LEU A 201 16.63 -11.47 -0.72
N ASP A 202 17.84 -11.69 -1.23
CA ASP A 202 19.01 -12.03 -0.41
C ASP A 202 19.26 -10.96 0.67
N LYS A 203 19.28 -9.69 0.27
CA LYS A 203 19.42 -8.57 1.22
C LYS A 203 18.31 -8.56 2.26
N SER A 204 17.07 -8.73 1.83
CA SER A 204 15.91 -8.73 2.74
C SER A 204 15.98 -9.85 3.78
N LEU A 205 16.39 -11.05 3.38
CA LEU A 205 16.59 -12.17 4.30
C LEU A 205 17.68 -11.89 5.33
N ARG A 206 18.81 -11.32 4.91
CA ARG A 206 19.92 -10.97 5.82
C ARG A 206 19.55 -9.87 6.81
N GLU A 207 18.73 -8.92 6.39
CA GLU A 207 18.29 -7.80 7.24
C GLU A 207 17.00 -8.11 8.04
N GLY A 208 16.40 -9.27 7.84
CA GLY A 208 15.14 -9.64 8.49
C GLY A 208 13.93 -8.85 7.99
N TRP A 209 13.97 -8.29 6.77
CA TRP A 209 12.85 -7.58 6.18
C TRP A 209 11.82 -8.56 5.59
N GLN A 210 10.56 -8.16 5.60
CA GLN A 210 9.49 -8.85 4.89
C GLN A 210 9.34 -8.26 3.48
N LEU A 211 10.05 -8.84 2.51
CA LEU A 211 9.99 -8.41 1.12
C LEU A 211 8.64 -8.78 0.47
N ARG A 212 8.13 -7.87 -0.36
CA ARG A 212 6.97 -8.11 -1.22
C ARG A 212 7.18 -7.50 -2.58
N PHE A 213 7.03 -8.33 -3.60
CA PHE A 213 6.90 -7.84 -4.97
C PHE A 213 5.46 -7.52 -5.30
N ILE A 214 5.26 -6.45 -6.08
CA ILE A 214 3.94 -6.01 -6.53
C ILE A 214 3.98 -6.02 -8.07
N GLU A 215 3.04 -6.72 -8.69
CA GLU A 215 2.88 -6.64 -10.15
C GLU A 215 2.60 -5.21 -10.56
N HIS A 216 3.27 -4.77 -11.64
CA HIS A 216 3.07 -3.44 -12.19
C HIS A 216 1.63 -3.28 -12.71
N MET A 217 0.87 -2.43 -12.05
CA MET A 217 -0.54 -2.15 -12.36
C MET A 217 -0.69 -0.93 -13.26
N PRO A 218 -1.80 -0.81 -14.04
CA PRO A 218 -2.11 0.36 -14.85
C PRO A 218 -2.53 1.55 -13.98
N LEU A 219 -1.64 2.03 -13.14
CA LEU A 219 -1.85 3.15 -12.24
C LEU A 219 -0.87 4.28 -12.58
N GLY A 220 -1.39 5.50 -12.64
CA GLY A 220 -0.57 6.67 -12.95
C GLY A 220 -0.65 7.10 -14.41
N ALA A 221 0.11 8.17 -14.74
CA ALA A 221 0.09 8.83 -16.04
C ALA A 221 1.04 8.19 -17.09
N GLN A 222 1.70 7.08 -16.75
CA GLN A 222 2.65 6.42 -17.65
C GLN A 222 1.96 5.40 -18.55
N ALA A 223 2.50 5.23 -19.76
CA ALA A 223 2.06 4.17 -20.66
C ALA A 223 2.28 2.80 -20.00
N TRP A 224 1.20 2.05 -19.84
CA TRP A 224 1.21 0.70 -19.31
C TRP A 224 0.83 -0.29 -20.41
N SER A 225 1.49 -1.44 -20.46
CA SER A 225 1.12 -2.51 -21.39
C SER A 225 1.05 -3.85 -20.68
N ARG A 226 0.16 -4.72 -21.13
CA ARG A 226 0.06 -6.09 -20.61
C ARG A 226 1.33 -6.90 -20.84
N GLN A 227 2.06 -6.63 -21.92
CA GLN A 227 3.31 -7.32 -22.26
C GLN A 227 4.43 -7.01 -21.26
N ALA A 228 4.36 -5.87 -20.56
CA ALA A 228 5.34 -5.47 -19.54
C ALA A 228 5.03 -6.03 -18.15
N ILE A 229 4.00 -6.87 -17.99
CA ILE A 229 3.67 -7.47 -16.70
C ILE A 229 4.67 -8.59 -16.39
N VAL A 230 5.32 -8.47 -15.24
CA VAL A 230 6.05 -9.58 -14.60
C VAL A 230 5.07 -10.33 -13.72
N SER A 231 4.66 -11.53 -14.14
CA SER A 231 3.70 -12.34 -13.39
C SER A 231 4.30 -12.88 -12.09
N ALA A 232 3.44 -13.22 -11.13
CA ALA A 232 3.86 -13.92 -9.91
C ALA A 232 4.67 -15.18 -10.22
N GLN A 233 4.26 -15.95 -11.24
CA GLN A 233 4.98 -17.16 -11.64
C GLN A 233 6.40 -16.82 -12.11
N ARG A 234 6.56 -15.77 -12.94
CA ARG A 234 7.89 -15.37 -13.40
C ARG A 234 8.83 -14.98 -12.25
N ILE A 235 8.31 -14.29 -11.23
CA ILE A 235 9.10 -13.94 -10.04
C ILE A 235 9.55 -15.21 -9.30
N LEU A 236 8.68 -16.20 -9.17
CA LEU A 236 9.00 -17.48 -8.53
C LEU A 236 10.06 -18.26 -9.34
N ASP A 237 9.95 -18.26 -10.67
CA ASP A 237 10.90 -18.92 -11.57
C ASP A 237 12.30 -18.27 -11.45
N ILE A 238 12.37 -16.93 -11.35
CA ILE A 238 13.61 -16.20 -11.13
C ILE A 238 14.24 -16.61 -9.78
N PHE A 239 13.45 -16.71 -8.73
CA PHE A 239 13.96 -17.16 -7.43
C PHE A 239 14.51 -18.59 -7.50
N ALA A 240 13.77 -19.51 -8.11
CA ALA A 240 14.21 -20.90 -8.26
C ALA A 240 15.51 -21.00 -9.07
N ALA A 241 15.60 -20.26 -10.18
CA ALA A 241 16.82 -20.21 -11.01
C ALA A 241 18.04 -19.64 -10.26
N ASN A 242 17.82 -18.84 -9.20
CA ASN A 242 18.87 -18.27 -8.36
C ASN A 242 19.08 -19.04 -7.02
N GLY A 243 18.61 -20.30 -6.94
CA GLY A 243 18.84 -21.19 -5.81
C GLY A 243 18.06 -20.83 -4.54
N PHE A 244 16.91 -20.20 -4.67
CA PHE A 244 15.99 -20.02 -3.55
C PHE A 244 14.94 -21.15 -3.56
N GLU A 245 14.91 -21.95 -2.51
CA GLU A 245 13.87 -22.94 -2.29
C GLU A 245 12.67 -22.29 -1.60
N LEU A 246 11.49 -22.43 -2.20
CA LEU A 246 10.27 -21.74 -1.79
C LEU A 246 9.17 -22.76 -1.47
N THR A 247 8.52 -22.59 -0.32
CA THR A 247 7.31 -23.33 0.06
C THR A 247 6.15 -22.35 0.23
N GLU A 248 5.04 -22.61 -0.44
CA GLU A 248 3.87 -21.74 -0.38
C GLU A 248 3.22 -21.76 1.00
N LEU A 249 2.94 -20.57 1.55
CA LEU A 249 2.23 -20.39 2.82
C LEU A 249 0.79 -19.88 2.62
N GLY A 250 0.41 -19.52 1.40
CA GLY A 250 -0.89 -18.95 1.09
C GLY A 250 -1.04 -17.47 1.45
N ARG A 251 -2.28 -17.01 1.62
CA ARG A 251 -2.65 -15.63 1.97
C ARG A 251 -3.28 -15.56 3.36
N PRO A 252 -2.50 -15.27 4.41
CA PRO A 252 -3.05 -15.12 5.76
C PRO A 252 -3.93 -13.87 5.84
N ASP A 253 -5.02 -13.95 6.61
CA ASP A 253 -5.88 -12.81 6.99
C ASP A 253 -6.39 -11.96 5.82
N ARG A 254 -6.67 -12.55 4.66
CA ARG A 254 -7.15 -11.86 3.45
C ARG A 254 -6.22 -10.72 2.99
N ARG A 255 -4.94 -10.76 3.41
CA ARG A 255 -3.94 -9.77 2.98
C ARG A 255 -3.64 -9.93 1.49
N PRO A 256 -3.26 -8.84 0.79
CA PRO A 256 -3.05 -8.89 -0.66
C PRO A 256 -1.87 -9.75 -1.10
N ALA A 257 -0.86 -9.91 -0.24
CA ALA A 257 0.33 -10.68 -0.55
C ALA A 257 0.10 -12.17 -0.29
N GLN A 258 0.28 -12.99 -1.31
CA GLN A 258 0.52 -14.42 -1.16
C GLN A 258 1.95 -14.58 -0.65
N LEU A 259 2.15 -15.46 0.33
CA LEU A 259 3.43 -15.63 1.02
C LEU A 259 4.07 -16.96 0.67
N TRP A 260 5.41 -16.95 0.64
CA TRP A 260 6.26 -18.13 0.52
C TRP A 260 7.32 -18.11 1.61
N GLN A 261 7.56 -19.27 2.21
CA GLN A 261 8.71 -19.53 3.05
C GLN A 261 9.93 -19.72 2.16
N VAL A 262 11.03 -19.05 2.48
CA VAL A 262 12.32 -19.25 1.84
C VAL A 262 13.17 -20.09 2.78
N ALA A 263 13.70 -21.20 2.29
CA ALA A 263 14.57 -22.08 3.08
C ALA A 263 15.89 -21.40 3.42
N ALA A 264 16.38 -21.66 4.63
CA ALA A 264 17.74 -21.27 5.00
C ALA A 264 18.77 -22.17 4.30
N THR A 265 19.94 -21.61 4.02
CA THR A 265 21.11 -22.37 3.55
C THR A 265 22.29 -22.18 4.51
N ALA A 266 23.41 -22.83 4.27
CA ALA A 266 24.61 -22.62 5.10
C ALA A 266 25.12 -21.18 5.10
N THR A 267 24.82 -20.39 4.06
CA THR A 267 25.33 -19.01 3.88
C THR A 267 24.27 -17.93 3.90
N ARG A 268 22.99 -18.31 3.95
CA ARG A 268 21.86 -17.38 3.86
C ARG A 268 20.76 -17.76 4.87
N PRO A 269 20.28 -16.81 5.69
CA PRO A 269 19.14 -17.07 6.57
C PRO A 269 17.87 -17.34 5.77
N GLY A 270 16.96 -18.13 6.34
CA GLY A 270 15.61 -18.29 5.84
C GLY A 270 14.72 -17.10 6.20
N GLY A 271 13.53 -17.06 5.62
CA GLY A 271 12.55 -16.00 5.89
C GLY A 271 11.34 -16.13 5.01
N THR A 272 10.63 -15.02 4.79
CA THR A 272 9.43 -15.01 3.96
C THR A 272 9.52 -13.96 2.85
N VAL A 273 8.96 -14.30 1.69
CA VAL A 273 8.72 -13.37 0.60
C VAL A 273 7.25 -13.37 0.23
N GLY A 274 6.71 -12.22 -0.15
CA GLY A 274 5.33 -12.08 -0.60
C GLY A 274 5.25 -11.62 -2.05
N ILE A 275 4.18 -11.99 -2.75
CA ILE A 275 3.86 -11.46 -4.07
C ILE A 275 2.42 -10.95 -4.05
N ILE A 276 2.23 -9.71 -4.51
CA ILE A 276 0.93 -9.07 -4.66
C ILE A 276 0.58 -9.10 -6.15
N ALA A 277 -0.02 -10.21 -6.56
CA ALA A 277 -0.38 -10.50 -7.94
C ALA A 277 -1.74 -9.91 -8.30
N SER A 278 -1.80 -8.59 -8.41
CA SER A 278 -3.06 -7.87 -8.63
C SER A 278 -3.67 -8.11 -10.01
N ILE A 279 -2.86 -8.50 -10.98
CA ILE A 279 -3.24 -8.67 -12.39
C ILE A 279 -3.35 -10.16 -12.75
N THR A 280 -2.32 -10.97 -12.42
CA THR A 280 -2.27 -12.37 -12.87
C THR A 280 -2.98 -13.34 -11.91
N ARG A 281 -3.10 -12.98 -10.63
CA ARG A 281 -3.85 -13.73 -9.60
C ARG A 281 -4.68 -12.77 -8.75
N PRO A 282 -5.74 -12.15 -9.32
CA PRO A 282 -6.52 -11.13 -8.62
C PRO A 282 -7.16 -11.72 -7.35
N PHE A 283 -7.18 -10.90 -6.29
CA PHE A 283 -7.70 -11.26 -4.97
C PHE A 283 -8.86 -10.32 -4.54
N CYS A 284 -9.60 -9.81 -5.51
CA CYS A 284 -10.66 -8.82 -5.29
C CYS A 284 -11.79 -9.37 -4.42
N ASP A 285 -12.10 -10.66 -4.52
CA ASP A 285 -13.22 -11.28 -3.80
C ASP A 285 -13.03 -11.26 -2.28
N ASP A 286 -11.78 -11.33 -1.81
CA ASP A 286 -11.43 -11.30 -0.39
C ASP A 286 -10.95 -9.93 0.09
N CYS A 287 -10.97 -8.90 -0.75
CA CYS A 287 -10.37 -7.62 -0.41
C CYS A 287 -11.19 -6.86 0.63
N ASP A 288 -10.59 -6.59 1.79
CA ASP A 288 -11.17 -5.83 2.91
C ASP A 288 -10.68 -4.38 2.99
N ARG A 289 -10.01 -3.89 1.93
CA ARG A 289 -9.42 -2.55 1.89
C ARG A 289 -10.41 -1.52 1.36
N THR A 290 -10.34 -0.35 1.97
CA THR A 290 -10.98 0.86 1.48
C THR A 290 -9.95 2.00 1.43
N ARG A 291 -10.22 3.06 0.69
CA ARG A 291 -9.31 4.21 0.57
C ARG A 291 -10.07 5.51 0.75
N LEU A 292 -9.44 6.42 1.49
CA LEU A 292 -9.77 7.83 1.51
C LEU A 292 -8.59 8.59 0.88
N THR A 293 -8.84 9.32 -0.20
CA THR A 293 -7.81 10.10 -0.89
C THR A 293 -7.90 11.57 -0.50
N ALA A 294 -6.77 12.27 -0.51
CA ALA A 294 -6.73 13.71 -0.28
C ALA A 294 -7.53 14.49 -1.33
N ALA A 295 -7.64 13.96 -2.55
CA ALA A 295 -8.39 14.55 -3.67
C ALA A 295 -9.88 14.21 -3.67
N ALA A 296 -10.34 13.23 -2.90
CA ALA A 296 -11.74 12.75 -2.94
C ALA A 296 -12.78 13.84 -2.68
N ILE A 297 -12.43 14.85 -1.89
CA ILE A 297 -13.32 15.98 -1.60
C ILE A 297 -13.46 16.92 -2.82
N ALA A 298 -12.35 17.20 -3.51
CA ALA A 298 -12.35 18.07 -4.68
C ALA A 298 -13.11 17.43 -5.87
N GLU A 299 -12.95 16.11 -6.08
CA GLU A 299 -13.59 15.38 -7.18
C GLU A 299 -15.10 15.19 -6.98
N LEU A 300 -15.56 15.09 -5.74
CA LEU A 300 -16.96 14.83 -5.41
C LEU A 300 -17.76 16.09 -5.08
N GLY A 301 -17.15 17.28 -5.10
CA GLY A 301 -17.82 18.55 -4.78
C GLY A 301 -18.34 18.61 -3.34
N ILE A 302 -17.79 17.85 -2.42
CA ILE A 302 -18.24 17.77 -1.04
C ILE A 302 -17.78 19.03 -0.29
N GLN A 303 -18.72 19.83 0.17
CA GLN A 303 -18.45 21.00 1.01
C GLN A 303 -18.38 20.63 2.49
N VAL A 304 -17.55 21.36 3.26
CA VAL A 304 -17.48 21.23 4.71
C VAL A 304 -18.89 21.41 5.31
N GLY A 305 -19.36 20.40 6.03
CA GLY A 305 -20.71 20.39 6.62
C GLY A 305 -21.69 19.39 5.99
N THR A 306 -21.39 18.80 4.85
CA THR A 306 -22.21 17.74 4.25
C THR A 306 -22.00 16.41 4.98
N SER A 307 -23.07 15.72 5.34
CA SER A 307 -23.04 14.41 6.03
C SER A 307 -22.76 13.26 5.06
N LEU A 308 -21.86 13.43 4.10
CA LEU A 308 -21.59 12.45 3.07
C LEU A 308 -20.23 11.79 3.27
N PHE A 309 -20.22 10.46 3.30
CA PHE A 309 -19.00 9.65 3.30
C PHE A 309 -18.74 9.11 1.90
N ALA A 310 -17.70 9.61 1.24
CA ALA A 310 -17.16 8.97 0.06
C ALA A 310 -16.01 8.04 0.47
N VAL A 311 -16.32 6.79 0.76
CA VAL A 311 -15.33 5.75 0.92
C VAL A 311 -15.18 5.03 -0.41
N ILE A 312 -14.11 5.33 -1.14
CA ILE A 312 -13.82 4.71 -2.43
C ILE A 312 -13.01 3.45 -2.19
N LYS A 313 -13.58 2.31 -2.52
CA LYS A 313 -12.88 1.03 -2.50
C LYS A 313 -11.88 0.97 -3.65
N ALA A 314 -10.64 0.58 -3.38
CA ALA A 314 -9.57 0.46 -4.36
C ALA A 314 -9.74 -0.78 -5.26
N THR A 315 -10.82 -0.83 -6.04
CA THR A 315 -10.95 -1.70 -7.20
C THR A 315 -12.00 -1.09 -8.12
N ALA A 316 -11.52 -0.59 -9.25
CA ALA A 316 -12.28 -0.25 -10.45
C ALA A 316 -13.73 0.24 -10.21
N ILE A 317 -13.89 1.50 -9.86
CA ILE A 317 -15.11 2.22 -10.16
C ILE A 317 -14.77 3.16 -11.31
N THR A 318 -15.10 2.74 -12.51
CA THR A 318 -15.35 3.66 -13.60
C THR A 318 -16.65 4.34 -13.23
N LEU A 319 -16.59 5.57 -12.74
CA LEU A 319 -17.75 6.45 -12.67
C LEU A 319 -18.01 6.93 -14.10
N GLU A 320 -18.88 6.26 -14.81
CA GLU A 320 -19.54 6.89 -15.96
C GLU A 320 -20.42 7.99 -15.40
N ALA A 321 -20.01 9.23 -15.61
CA ALA A 321 -20.89 10.38 -15.43
C ALA A 321 -22.07 10.24 -16.40
N ARG A 322 -23.27 10.17 -15.88
CA ARG A 322 -24.49 10.52 -16.58
C ARG A 322 -24.94 11.92 -16.14
#